data_72418457aed5a973952e8b34b3d6ecee
#
_entry.id   72418457aed5a973952e8b34b3d6ecee
#
_cell.length_a   1.000
_cell.length_b   1.000
_cell.length_c   1.000
_cell.angle_alpha   90.00
_cell.angle_beta   90.00
_cell.angle_gamma   90.00
#
_symmetry.space_group_name_H-M   'P 1'
#
loop_
_entity.id
_entity.type
_entity.pdbx_description
1 polymer ?
#
loop_
_entity_poly.entity_id
_entity_poly.type
_entity_poly.pdbx_seq_one_letter_code
_entity_poly.pdbx_strand_id
1 'polypeptide(L)'
;LLSASSSEKQLLVEEILAKEAEINRRALTQDSLAKALTIREQSFKGVEAELANKEQRIDELNKLLKDREVALSNLRSGLLNALKGYSDADLSVREENGRVYVSLSQNLLFPTGSDKVDPKGVTALQQLAGVLKLQKDIEILVEGHTDTDGSAEFNWDLSTSRATSVVKILTKEGVDPKMVTAAGRAFYLPIAPNDSADGKAKNRRVEIILAPQLEKILQMIGS
;
A
#
# COMPACT_ATOMS: atom_id res chain seq x y z
N LEU A 1 64.92 71.54 -8.27
CA LEU A 1 63.45 71.70 -8.31
C LEU A 1 62.82 70.92 -9.45
N LEU A 2 63.39 70.80 -10.65
CA LEU A 2 62.83 69.98 -11.78
C LEU A 2 62.97 68.51 -11.59
N SER A 3 63.98 67.98 -10.88
CA SER A 3 64.19 66.56 -10.61
C SER A 3 63.21 66.02 -9.54
N ALA A 4 62.89 66.78 -8.49
CA ALA A 4 61.88 66.44 -7.50
C ALA A 4 60.48 66.37 -8.16
N SER A 5 60.11 67.27 -9.03
CA SER A 5 58.85 67.27 -9.80
C SER A 5 58.73 66.09 -10.76
N SER A 6 59.85 65.57 -11.29
CA SER A 6 59.86 64.37 -12.15
C SER A 6 59.63 63.09 -11.33
N SER A 7 60.24 62.98 -10.15
CA SER A 7 60.05 61.85 -9.22
C SER A 7 58.60 61.77 -8.68
N GLU A 8 58.02 62.93 -8.31
CA GLU A 8 56.58 62.94 -7.90
C GLU A 8 55.63 62.53 -9.00
N LYS A 9 55.90 62.93 -10.26
CA LYS A 9 55.10 62.44 -11.40
C LYS A 9 55.20 60.91 -11.61
N GLN A 10 56.38 60.34 -11.45
CA GLN A 10 56.58 58.91 -11.55
C GLN A 10 55.82 58.15 -10.46
N LEU A 11 55.88 58.56 -9.21
CA LEU A 11 55.12 57.99 -8.11
C LEU A 11 53.60 58.07 -8.35
N LEU A 12 53.11 59.16 -8.87
CA LEU A 12 51.71 59.37 -9.19
C LEU A 12 51.22 58.39 -10.31
N VAL A 13 52.09 58.24 -11.35
CA VAL A 13 51.79 57.26 -12.43
C VAL A 13 51.76 55.84 -11.91
N GLU A 14 52.66 55.40 -11.04
CA GLU A 14 52.65 54.07 -10.41
C GLU A 14 51.41 53.89 -9.55
N GLU A 15 50.99 54.91 -8.79
CA GLU A 15 49.77 54.83 -7.97
C GLU A 15 48.52 54.74 -8.85
N ILE A 16 48.44 55.46 -9.96
CA ILE A 16 47.35 55.41 -10.94
C ILE A 16 47.26 53.95 -11.53
N LEU A 17 48.38 53.43 -12.00
CA LEU A 17 48.45 52.06 -12.53
C LEU A 17 48.03 50.97 -11.51
N ALA A 18 48.47 51.16 -10.26
CA ALA A 18 48.06 50.23 -9.16
C ALA A 18 46.55 50.33 -8.89
N LYS A 19 45.98 51.55 -8.88
CA LYS A 19 44.52 51.74 -8.73
C LYS A 19 43.72 51.17 -9.90
N GLU A 20 44.17 51.36 -11.12
CA GLU A 20 43.54 50.79 -12.31
C GLU A 20 43.57 49.26 -12.27
N ALA A 21 44.69 48.64 -11.88
CA ALA A 21 44.78 47.18 -11.69
C ALA A 21 43.85 46.69 -10.61
N GLU A 22 43.68 47.39 -9.49
CA GLU A 22 42.76 47.06 -8.43
C GLU A 22 41.29 47.17 -8.89
N ILE A 23 40.93 48.23 -9.62
CA ILE A 23 39.60 48.43 -10.20
C ILE A 23 39.26 47.29 -11.15
N ASN A 24 40.17 46.92 -12.06
CA ASN A 24 39.98 45.85 -13.00
C ASN A 24 39.79 44.47 -12.28
N ARG A 25 40.58 44.22 -11.25
CA ARG A 25 40.41 43.00 -10.42
C ARG A 25 39.07 42.96 -9.70
N ARG A 26 38.63 44.10 -9.13
CA ARG A 26 37.32 44.21 -8.49
C ARG A 26 36.18 44.00 -9.49
N ALA A 27 36.28 44.56 -10.69
CA ALA A 27 35.28 44.38 -11.75
C ALA A 27 35.15 42.90 -12.17
N LEU A 28 36.27 42.19 -12.37
CA LEU A 28 36.26 40.76 -12.66
C LEU A 28 35.65 39.93 -11.52
N THR A 29 35.95 40.28 -10.28
CA THR A 29 35.36 39.58 -9.10
C THR A 29 33.86 39.84 -9.02
N GLN A 30 33.40 41.08 -9.26
CA GLN A 30 31.98 41.42 -9.31
C GLN A 30 31.24 40.67 -10.42
N ASP A 31 31.80 40.56 -11.63
CA ASP A 31 31.21 39.82 -12.73
C ASP A 31 31.09 38.33 -12.42
N SER A 32 32.15 37.74 -11.83
CA SER A 32 32.12 36.34 -11.41
C SER A 32 31.09 36.07 -10.32
N LEU A 33 30.96 36.97 -9.35
CA LEU A 33 29.98 36.87 -8.26
C LEU A 33 28.55 37.03 -8.78
N ALA A 34 28.31 37.96 -9.72
CA ALA A 34 27.01 38.14 -10.36
C ALA A 34 26.58 36.89 -11.13
N LYS A 35 27.50 36.28 -11.89
CA LYS A 35 27.25 35.00 -12.57
C LYS A 35 26.92 33.84 -11.60
N ALA A 36 27.70 33.74 -10.52
CA ALA A 36 27.46 32.76 -9.49
C ALA A 36 26.09 32.94 -8.81
N LEU A 37 25.70 34.17 -8.55
CA LEU A 37 24.40 34.51 -7.96
C LEU A 37 23.25 34.10 -8.89
N THR A 38 23.34 34.44 -10.19
CA THR A 38 22.33 34.04 -11.19
C THR A 38 22.15 32.53 -11.29
N ILE A 39 23.26 31.78 -11.29
CA ILE A 39 23.22 30.30 -11.30
C ILE A 39 22.51 29.78 -10.03
N ARG A 40 22.84 30.37 -8.89
CA ARG A 40 22.25 29.98 -7.61
C ARG A 40 20.76 30.31 -7.52
N GLU A 41 20.34 31.47 -8.03
CA GLU A 41 18.93 31.83 -8.12
C GLU A 41 18.13 30.86 -9.02
N GLN A 42 18.68 30.47 -10.17
CA GLN A 42 18.07 29.50 -11.05
C GLN A 42 17.94 28.12 -10.38
N SER A 43 18.99 27.69 -9.67
CA SER A 43 18.97 26.46 -8.90
C SER A 43 17.92 26.52 -7.79
N PHE A 44 17.81 27.64 -7.06
CA PHE A 44 16.78 27.83 -6.04
C PHE A 44 15.36 27.73 -6.59
N LYS A 45 15.09 28.40 -7.72
CA LYS A 45 13.78 28.29 -8.40
C LYS A 45 13.44 26.86 -8.82
N GLY A 46 14.45 26.11 -9.28
CA GLY A 46 14.28 24.68 -9.60
C GLY A 46 13.90 23.84 -8.38
N VAL A 47 14.59 24.06 -7.26
CA VAL A 47 14.28 23.36 -5.99
C VAL A 47 12.91 23.75 -5.44
N GLU A 48 12.52 25.02 -5.50
CA GLU A 48 11.19 25.47 -5.09
C GLU A 48 10.08 24.82 -5.92
N ALA A 49 10.25 24.73 -7.23
CA ALA A 49 9.29 24.05 -8.11
C ALA A 49 9.20 22.54 -7.80
N GLU A 50 10.33 21.87 -7.55
CA GLU A 50 10.36 20.46 -7.16
C GLU A 50 9.67 20.25 -5.80
N LEU A 51 9.92 21.15 -4.83
CA LEU A 51 9.28 21.08 -3.52
C LEU A 51 7.75 21.22 -3.63
N ALA A 52 7.27 22.20 -4.38
CA ALA A 52 5.84 22.39 -4.60
C ALA A 52 5.18 21.17 -5.25
N ASN A 53 5.84 20.54 -6.23
CA ASN A 53 5.36 19.30 -6.83
C ASN A 53 5.31 18.15 -5.81
N LYS A 54 6.32 18.03 -4.96
CA LYS A 54 6.33 16.99 -3.90
C LYS A 54 5.23 17.22 -2.86
N GLU A 55 4.99 18.46 -2.46
CA GLU A 55 3.91 18.82 -1.53
C GLU A 55 2.54 18.48 -2.12
N GLN A 56 2.26 18.87 -3.36
CA GLN A 56 1.02 18.48 -4.05
C GLN A 56 0.84 16.97 -4.08
N ARG A 57 1.90 16.23 -4.40
CA ARG A 57 1.88 14.76 -4.46
C ARG A 57 1.62 14.12 -3.09
N ILE A 58 2.16 14.67 -2.02
CA ILE A 58 1.90 14.26 -0.65
C ILE A 58 0.41 14.47 -0.30
N ASP A 59 -0.16 15.60 -0.67
CA ASP A 59 -1.58 15.90 -0.42
C ASP A 59 -2.50 14.95 -1.20
N GLU A 60 -2.20 14.65 -2.45
CA GLU A 60 -2.93 13.68 -3.26
C GLU A 60 -2.87 12.26 -2.66
N LEU A 61 -1.68 11.83 -2.21
CA LEU A 61 -1.49 10.54 -1.55
C LEU A 61 -2.24 10.46 -0.22
N ASN A 62 -2.19 11.51 0.60
CA ASN A 62 -2.91 11.57 1.87
C ASN A 62 -4.42 11.48 1.66
N LYS A 63 -4.95 12.18 0.65
CA LYS A 63 -6.36 12.09 0.28
C LYS A 63 -6.72 10.66 -0.13
N LEU A 64 -5.93 10.03 -0.99
CA LEU A 64 -6.18 8.66 -1.46
C LEU A 64 -6.13 7.64 -0.30
N LEU A 65 -5.20 7.79 0.64
CA LEU A 65 -5.13 6.94 1.83
C LEU A 65 -6.36 7.10 2.72
N LYS A 66 -6.83 8.32 2.91
CA LYS A 66 -8.05 8.61 3.69
C LYS A 66 -9.31 8.04 3.01
N ASP A 67 -9.45 8.21 1.71
CA ASP A 67 -10.57 7.67 0.94
C ASP A 67 -10.58 6.13 1.02
N ARG A 68 -9.40 5.50 0.97
CA ARG A 68 -9.23 4.06 1.17
C ARG A 68 -9.65 3.60 2.56
N GLU A 69 -9.25 4.29 3.61
CA GLU A 69 -9.62 3.97 4.99
C GLU A 69 -11.14 4.02 5.18
N VAL A 70 -11.78 5.06 4.65
CA VAL A 70 -13.25 5.20 4.67
C VAL A 70 -13.91 4.04 3.89
N ALA A 71 -13.40 3.67 2.73
CA ALA A 71 -13.93 2.57 1.92
C ALA A 71 -13.83 1.22 2.66
N LEU A 72 -12.70 0.93 3.32
CA LEU A 72 -12.52 -0.29 4.13
C LEU A 72 -13.47 -0.33 5.33
N SER A 73 -13.62 0.80 6.03
CA SER A 73 -14.54 0.91 7.17
C SER A 73 -16.00 0.67 6.74
N ASN A 74 -16.41 1.24 5.61
CA ASN A 74 -17.74 1.03 5.03
C ASN A 74 -17.94 -0.44 4.60
N LEU A 75 -16.94 -1.03 3.96
CA LEU A 75 -16.96 -2.45 3.57
C LEU A 75 -17.11 -3.34 4.80
N ARG A 76 -16.28 -3.14 5.83
CA ARG A 76 -16.36 -3.87 7.09
C ARG A 76 -17.74 -3.75 7.74
N SER A 77 -18.28 -2.54 7.81
CA SER A 77 -19.61 -2.29 8.37
C SER A 77 -20.72 -2.96 7.57
N GLY A 78 -20.64 -2.94 6.24
CA GLY A 78 -21.54 -3.63 5.34
C GLY A 78 -21.52 -5.15 5.55
N LEU A 79 -20.31 -5.73 5.68
CA LEU A 79 -20.13 -7.16 5.97
C LEU A 79 -20.72 -7.56 7.33
N LEU A 80 -20.41 -6.80 8.39
CA LEU A 80 -20.96 -7.06 9.73
C LEU A 80 -22.48 -6.99 9.73
N ASN A 81 -23.09 -6.09 8.97
CA ASN A 81 -24.54 -5.98 8.85
C ASN A 81 -25.15 -7.15 8.06
N ALA A 82 -24.54 -7.54 6.94
CA ALA A 82 -25.05 -8.62 6.10
C ALA A 82 -24.91 -10.00 6.78
N LEU A 83 -23.91 -10.15 7.65
CA LEU A 83 -23.58 -11.42 8.30
C LEU A 83 -24.09 -11.48 9.77
N LYS A 84 -25.03 -10.60 10.12
CA LYS A 84 -25.71 -10.68 11.43
C LYS A 84 -26.43 -12.03 11.62
N GLY A 85 -26.24 -12.63 12.79
CA GLY A 85 -26.89 -13.88 13.17
C GLY A 85 -25.98 -15.10 13.14
N TYR A 86 -24.74 -14.97 12.69
CA TYR A 86 -23.72 -16.00 12.89
C TYR A 86 -22.99 -15.76 14.22
N SER A 87 -22.55 -16.85 14.85
CA SER A 87 -21.71 -16.76 16.05
C SER A 87 -20.28 -16.35 15.67
N ASP A 88 -19.57 -15.68 16.56
CA ASP A 88 -18.15 -15.31 16.31
C ASP A 88 -17.24 -16.55 16.11
N ALA A 89 -17.66 -17.71 16.62
CA ALA A 89 -16.97 -18.96 16.41
C ALA A 89 -17.16 -19.52 14.97
N ASP A 90 -18.29 -19.22 14.34
CA ASP A 90 -18.60 -19.67 12.98
C ASP A 90 -18.11 -18.68 11.93
N LEU A 91 -18.27 -17.38 12.21
CA LEU A 91 -17.92 -16.31 11.27
C LEU A 91 -17.48 -15.06 12.02
N SER A 92 -16.29 -14.57 11.71
CA SER A 92 -15.77 -13.32 12.26
C SER A 92 -15.27 -12.38 11.18
N VAL A 93 -15.40 -11.07 11.41
CA VAL A 93 -14.90 -10.02 10.53
C VAL A 93 -13.92 -9.16 11.31
N ARG A 94 -12.67 -9.10 10.87
CA ARG A 94 -11.62 -8.27 11.46
C ARG A 94 -10.97 -7.39 10.41
N GLU A 95 -10.42 -6.28 10.82
CA GLU A 95 -9.59 -5.40 10.01
C GLU A 95 -8.18 -5.42 10.56
N GLU A 96 -7.22 -5.65 9.71
CA GLU A 96 -5.80 -5.73 10.08
C GLU A 96 -4.92 -5.32 8.89
N ASN A 97 -3.94 -4.45 9.14
CA ASN A 97 -2.97 -4.00 8.13
C ASN A 97 -3.62 -3.46 6.83
N GLY A 98 -4.74 -2.74 6.96
CA GLY A 98 -5.46 -2.16 5.82
C GLY A 98 -6.12 -3.20 4.91
N ARG A 99 -6.49 -4.36 5.46
CA ARG A 99 -7.27 -5.42 4.82
C ARG A 99 -8.41 -5.84 5.73
N VAL A 100 -9.50 -6.27 5.13
CA VAL A 100 -10.62 -6.87 5.87
C VAL A 100 -10.56 -8.38 5.69
N TYR A 101 -10.57 -9.10 6.80
CA TYR A 101 -10.57 -10.55 6.87
C TYR A 101 -11.95 -11.04 7.30
N VAL A 102 -12.56 -11.90 6.50
CA VAL A 102 -13.76 -12.64 6.87
C VAL A 102 -13.35 -14.10 7.09
N SER A 103 -13.33 -14.52 8.34
CA SER A 103 -12.97 -15.90 8.72
C SER A 103 -14.23 -16.72 8.92
N LEU A 104 -14.34 -17.86 8.21
CA LEU A 104 -15.44 -18.79 8.28
C LEU A 104 -14.91 -20.12 8.77
N SER A 105 -15.52 -20.66 9.85
CA SER A 105 -15.12 -21.94 10.38
C SER A 105 -15.42 -23.10 9.42
N GLN A 106 -14.64 -24.17 9.51
CA GLN A 106 -14.95 -25.40 8.79
C GLN A 106 -16.37 -25.89 9.08
N ASN A 107 -16.80 -25.84 10.33
CA ASN A 107 -18.10 -26.38 10.75
C ASN A 107 -19.28 -25.64 10.11
N LEU A 108 -19.11 -24.36 9.77
CA LEU A 108 -20.09 -23.58 9.02
C LEU A 108 -20.11 -23.98 7.54
N LEU A 109 -18.93 -24.21 6.96
CA LEU A 109 -18.77 -24.35 5.51
C LEU A 109 -18.82 -25.80 5.01
N PHE A 110 -18.21 -26.74 5.73
CA PHE A 110 -17.95 -28.10 5.20
C PHE A 110 -18.20 -29.22 6.20
N PRO A 111 -18.69 -30.34 5.75
CA PRO A 111 -18.58 -31.60 6.50
C PRO A 111 -17.10 -31.97 6.73
N THR A 112 -16.83 -32.76 7.74
CA THR A 112 -15.47 -33.23 8.03
C THR A 112 -14.87 -33.97 6.83
N GLY A 113 -13.65 -33.57 6.44
CA GLY A 113 -12.92 -34.15 5.31
C GLY A 113 -13.48 -33.82 3.92
N SER A 114 -14.52 -32.99 3.82
CA SER A 114 -15.16 -32.61 2.56
C SER A 114 -14.70 -31.23 2.10
N ASP A 115 -14.72 -31.03 0.80
CA ASP A 115 -14.58 -29.73 0.10
C ASP A 115 -15.92 -29.24 -0.50
N LYS A 116 -17.02 -30.02 -0.30
CA LYS A 116 -18.36 -29.61 -0.71
C LYS A 116 -18.98 -28.72 0.36
N VAL A 117 -19.42 -27.53 -0.03
CA VAL A 117 -20.01 -26.56 0.90
C VAL A 117 -21.42 -27.00 1.33
N ASP A 118 -21.66 -26.99 2.63
CA ASP A 118 -22.98 -27.27 3.22
C ASP A 118 -24.01 -26.18 2.90
N PRO A 119 -25.33 -26.47 2.92
CA PRO A 119 -26.36 -25.47 2.66
C PRO A 119 -26.29 -24.24 3.56
N LYS A 120 -25.91 -24.39 4.83
CA LYS A 120 -25.67 -23.24 5.75
C LYS A 120 -24.53 -22.37 5.28
N GLY A 121 -23.42 -22.98 4.86
CA GLY A 121 -22.28 -22.29 4.30
C GLY A 121 -22.62 -21.58 2.99
N VAL A 122 -23.42 -22.23 2.12
CA VAL A 122 -23.91 -21.57 0.87
C VAL A 122 -24.68 -20.31 1.20
N THR A 123 -25.59 -20.34 2.19
CA THR A 123 -26.34 -19.14 2.61
C THR A 123 -25.43 -18.02 3.10
N ALA A 124 -24.42 -18.33 3.92
CA ALA A 124 -23.44 -17.35 4.39
C ALA A 124 -22.64 -16.73 3.24
N LEU A 125 -22.19 -17.57 2.29
CA LEU A 125 -21.46 -17.11 1.11
C LEU A 125 -22.32 -16.28 0.15
N GLN A 126 -23.61 -16.56 0.02
CA GLN A 126 -24.54 -15.75 -0.75
C GLN A 126 -24.73 -14.36 -0.15
N GLN A 127 -24.88 -14.26 1.17
CA GLN A 127 -24.96 -12.97 1.88
C GLN A 127 -23.67 -12.17 1.69
N LEU A 128 -22.51 -12.82 1.83
CA LEU A 128 -21.21 -12.22 1.59
C LEU A 128 -21.06 -11.73 0.15
N ALA A 129 -21.41 -12.54 -0.84
CA ALA A 129 -21.38 -12.19 -2.25
C ALA A 129 -22.28 -10.99 -2.55
N GLY A 130 -23.42 -10.85 -1.86
CA GLY A 130 -24.32 -9.70 -1.96
C GLY A 130 -23.62 -8.37 -1.67
N VAL A 131 -22.67 -8.35 -0.73
CA VAL A 131 -21.86 -7.16 -0.40
C VAL A 131 -20.70 -7.02 -1.38
N LEU A 132 -19.99 -8.11 -1.67
CA LEU A 132 -18.76 -8.11 -2.47
C LEU A 132 -18.99 -7.70 -3.93
N LYS A 133 -20.09 -8.12 -4.55
CA LYS A 133 -20.42 -7.76 -5.95
C LYS A 133 -20.63 -6.26 -6.18
N LEU A 134 -20.87 -5.49 -5.13
CA LEU A 134 -21.02 -4.04 -5.20
C LEU A 134 -19.66 -3.31 -5.17
N GLN A 135 -18.61 -4.00 -4.83
CA GLN A 135 -17.25 -3.45 -4.77
C GLN A 135 -16.59 -3.52 -6.16
N LYS A 136 -15.84 -2.48 -6.52
CA LYS A 136 -15.18 -2.42 -7.84
C LYS A 136 -13.67 -2.40 -7.78
N ASP A 137 -13.12 -1.92 -6.67
CA ASP A 137 -11.68 -1.65 -6.54
C ASP A 137 -11.06 -2.46 -5.39
N ILE A 138 -11.46 -3.75 -5.26
CA ILE A 138 -10.89 -4.67 -4.26
C ILE A 138 -10.33 -5.93 -4.92
N GLU A 139 -9.30 -6.49 -4.32
CA GLU A 139 -8.84 -7.84 -4.56
C GLU A 139 -9.40 -8.77 -3.47
N ILE A 140 -9.85 -9.94 -3.87
CA ILE A 140 -10.45 -10.94 -3.01
C ILE A 140 -9.57 -12.18 -3.06
N LEU A 141 -8.86 -12.46 -1.97
CA LEU A 141 -8.08 -13.68 -1.81
C LEU A 141 -8.83 -14.62 -0.87
N VAL A 142 -9.15 -15.81 -1.35
CA VAL A 142 -9.78 -16.87 -0.56
C VAL A 142 -8.73 -17.90 -0.18
N GLU A 143 -8.40 -17.99 1.10
CA GLU A 143 -7.39 -18.89 1.64
C GLU A 143 -8.05 -20.01 2.45
N GLY A 144 -7.77 -21.26 2.08
CA GLY A 144 -8.14 -22.44 2.87
C GLY A 144 -7.03 -22.82 3.85
N HIS A 145 -7.42 -23.17 5.08
CA HIS A 145 -6.52 -23.60 6.15
C HIS A 145 -7.00 -24.89 6.78
N THR A 146 -6.06 -25.71 7.24
CA THR A 146 -6.32 -26.96 7.98
C THR A 146 -5.64 -26.93 9.35
N ASP A 147 -5.91 -27.93 10.16
CA ASP A 147 -5.07 -28.30 11.29
C ASP A 147 -3.96 -29.27 10.86
N THR A 148 -3.18 -29.77 11.82
CA THR A 148 -2.07 -30.70 11.60
C THR A 148 -2.48 -32.17 11.47
N ASP A 149 -3.77 -32.50 11.44
CA ASP A 149 -4.23 -33.89 11.27
C ASP A 149 -4.11 -34.30 9.78
N GLY A 150 -3.53 -35.47 9.53
CA GLY A 150 -3.25 -35.95 8.18
C GLY A 150 -1.89 -35.58 7.62
N SER A 151 -1.61 -35.98 6.38
CA SER A 151 -0.35 -35.66 5.70
C SER A 151 -0.34 -34.22 5.20
N ALA A 152 0.85 -33.67 5.02
CA ALA A 152 1.02 -32.33 4.43
C ALA A 152 0.42 -32.24 3.02
N GLU A 153 0.64 -33.26 2.18
CA GLU A 153 0.12 -33.33 0.82
C GLU A 153 -1.41 -33.29 0.81
N PHE A 154 -2.06 -34.15 1.61
CA PHE A 154 -3.51 -34.14 1.76
C PHE A 154 -4.05 -32.77 2.21
N ASN A 155 -3.39 -32.13 3.16
CA ASN A 155 -3.82 -30.83 3.67
C ASN A 155 -3.62 -29.69 2.66
N TRP A 156 -2.59 -29.75 1.80
CA TRP A 156 -2.45 -28.83 0.68
C TRP A 156 -3.60 -28.95 -0.31
N ASP A 157 -3.94 -30.17 -0.71
CA ASP A 157 -5.04 -30.45 -1.64
C ASP A 157 -6.38 -30.04 -1.05
N LEU A 158 -6.67 -30.43 0.19
CA LEU A 158 -7.92 -30.13 0.87
C LEU A 158 -8.12 -28.63 1.04
N SER A 159 -7.10 -27.90 1.48
CA SER A 159 -7.18 -26.45 1.69
C SER A 159 -7.43 -25.71 0.38
N THR A 160 -6.74 -26.08 -0.70
CA THR A 160 -6.90 -25.48 -2.03
C THR A 160 -8.28 -25.81 -2.63
N SER A 161 -8.75 -27.06 -2.53
CA SER A 161 -10.07 -27.47 -3.01
C SER A 161 -11.19 -26.72 -2.28
N ARG A 162 -11.07 -26.52 -0.97
CA ARG A 162 -12.02 -25.75 -0.17
C ARG A 162 -12.09 -24.30 -0.60
N ALA A 163 -10.93 -23.64 -0.77
CA ALA A 163 -10.86 -22.27 -1.28
C ALA A 163 -11.53 -22.14 -2.66
N THR A 164 -11.23 -23.09 -3.56
CA THR A 164 -11.83 -23.14 -4.91
C THR A 164 -13.35 -23.32 -4.86
N SER A 165 -13.87 -24.15 -3.95
CA SER A 165 -15.31 -24.35 -3.79
C SER A 165 -16.02 -23.08 -3.32
N VAL A 166 -15.40 -22.30 -2.43
CA VAL A 166 -15.90 -20.99 -2.01
C VAL A 166 -15.89 -20.01 -3.18
N VAL A 167 -14.79 -19.90 -3.93
CA VAL A 167 -14.68 -19.02 -5.11
C VAL A 167 -15.76 -19.33 -6.13
N LYS A 168 -16.03 -20.60 -6.43
CA LYS A 168 -17.11 -21.00 -7.36
C LYS A 168 -18.49 -20.50 -6.92
N ILE A 169 -18.77 -20.49 -5.62
CA ILE A 169 -20.04 -19.96 -5.12
C ILE A 169 -20.07 -18.44 -5.25
N LEU A 170 -19.03 -17.73 -4.80
CA LEU A 170 -18.97 -16.27 -4.89
C LEU A 170 -19.13 -15.76 -6.33
N THR A 171 -18.45 -16.39 -7.28
CA THR A 171 -18.53 -16.02 -8.69
C THR A 171 -19.88 -16.35 -9.31
N LYS A 172 -20.50 -17.47 -8.92
CA LYS A 172 -21.87 -17.82 -9.34
C LYS A 172 -22.90 -16.79 -8.85
N GLU A 173 -22.68 -16.19 -7.68
CA GLU A 173 -23.55 -15.16 -7.09
C GLU A 173 -23.25 -13.75 -7.62
N GLY A 174 -22.32 -13.61 -8.59
CA GLY A 174 -22.08 -12.39 -9.33
C GLY A 174 -20.88 -11.56 -8.87
N VAL A 175 -19.98 -12.11 -8.04
CA VAL A 175 -18.68 -11.50 -7.78
C VAL A 175 -17.81 -11.64 -9.04
N ASP A 176 -17.15 -10.56 -9.46
CA ASP A 176 -16.31 -10.56 -10.67
C ASP A 176 -15.15 -11.55 -10.51
N PRO A 177 -15.05 -12.58 -11.37
CA PRO A 177 -13.98 -13.58 -11.27
C PRO A 177 -12.57 -13.01 -11.45
N LYS A 178 -12.42 -11.82 -12.07
CA LYS A 178 -11.12 -11.14 -12.20
C LYS A 178 -10.58 -10.63 -10.87
N MET A 179 -11.45 -10.43 -9.89
CA MET A 179 -11.10 -9.90 -8.56
C MET A 179 -10.77 -11.01 -7.56
N VAL A 180 -11.02 -12.29 -7.90
CA VAL A 180 -10.99 -13.39 -6.94
C VAL A 180 -9.85 -14.36 -7.23
N THR A 181 -9.07 -14.66 -6.20
CA THR A 181 -8.01 -15.68 -6.22
C THR A 181 -8.28 -16.74 -5.15
N ALA A 182 -8.07 -18.01 -5.48
CA ALA A 182 -8.12 -19.12 -4.51
C ALA A 182 -6.70 -19.58 -4.15
N ALA A 183 -6.43 -19.82 -2.86
CA ALA A 183 -5.17 -20.33 -2.36
C ALA A 183 -5.37 -21.36 -1.24
N GLY A 184 -4.50 -22.36 -1.17
CA GLY A 184 -4.37 -23.27 -0.03
C GLY A 184 -3.18 -22.88 0.83
N ARG A 185 -3.27 -23.07 2.14
CA ARG A 185 -2.19 -22.84 3.11
C ARG A 185 -1.88 -24.08 3.95
N ALA A 186 -2.62 -25.17 3.76
CA ALA A 186 -2.55 -26.33 4.64
C ALA A 186 -2.57 -25.90 6.12
N PHE A 187 -1.68 -26.43 6.94
CA PHE A 187 -1.54 -26.10 8.37
C PHE A 187 -0.38 -25.15 8.68
N TYR A 188 0.22 -24.51 7.67
CA TYR A 188 1.45 -23.70 7.85
C TYR A 188 1.22 -22.27 8.33
N LEU A 189 -0.04 -21.82 8.42
CA LEU A 189 -0.43 -20.54 9.00
C LEU A 189 -1.49 -20.71 10.09
N PRO A 190 -1.15 -21.30 11.24
CA PRO A 190 -2.08 -21.49 12.33
C PRO A 190 -2.35 -20.18 13.06
N ILE A 191 -3.59 -19.99 13.54
CA ILE A 191 -3.99 -18.86 14.41
C ILE A 191 -4.13 -19.29 15.87
N ALA A 192 -4.03 -20.60 16.15
CA ALA A 192 -4.03 -21.16 17.48
C ALA A 192 -3.08 -22.38 17.53
N PRO A 193 -2.60 -22.81 18.71
CA PRO A 193 -1.83 -24.03 18.86
C PRO A 193 -2.61 -25.25 18.38
N ASN A 194 -1.93 -26.20 17.72
CA ASN A 194 -2.53 -27.46 17.25
C ASN A 194 -2.50 -28.60 18.29
N ASP A 195 -2.27 -28.28 19.54
CA ASP A 195 -2.17 -29.20 20.68
C ASP A 195 -3.50 -29.49 21.38
N SER A 196 -4.55 -28.76 21.04
CA SER A 196 -5.88 -28.89 21.60
C SER A 196 -6.96 -28.99 20.51
N ALA A 197 -8.08 -29.60 20.84
CA ALA A 197 -9.23 -29.68 19.92
C ALA A 197 -9.76 -28.31 19.52
N ASP A 198 -9.80 -27.37 20.45
CA ASP A 198 -10.25 -26.00 20.24
C ASP A 198 -9.27 -25.24 19.33
N GLY A 199 -7.96 -25.40 19.54
CA GLY A 199 -6.94 -24.79 18.69
C GLY A 199 -7.01 -25.30 17.27
N LYS A 200 -7.11 -26.62 17.08
CA LYS A 200 -7.33 -27.24 15.77
C LYS A 200 -8.60 -26.75 15.10
N ALA A 201 -9.71 -26.64 15.85
CA ALA A 201 -10.98 -26.14 15.31
C ALA A 201 -10.85 -24.71 14.77
N LYS A 202 -10.11 -23.83 15.44
CA LYS A 202 -9.83 -22.46 14.97
C LYS A 202 -8.95 -22.45 13.72
N ASN A 203 -8.00 -23.38 13.62
CA ASN A 203 -7.11 -23.48 12.45
C ASN A 203 -7.85 -24.00 11.21
N ARG A 204 -8.85 -24.89 11.36
CA ARG A 204 -9.69 -25.35 10.25
C ARG A 204 -10.70 -24.28 9.83
N ARG A 205 -10.28 -23.40 8.92
CA ARG A 205 -11.06 -22.24 8.47
C ARG A 205 -10.83 -21.93 6.99
N VAL A 206 -11.70 -21.10 6.45
CA VAL A 206 -11.44 -20.36 5.21
C VAL A 206 -11.40 -18.87 5.55
N GLU A 207 -10.39 -18.19 5.11
CA GLU A 207 -10.28 -16.73 5.21
C GLU A 207 -10.55 -16.09 3.85
N ILE A 208 -11.46 -15.14 3.80
CA ILE A 208 -11.70 -14.29 2.65
C ILE A 208 -11.08 -12.94 2.97
N ILE A 209 -9.98 -12.63 2.29
CA ILE A 209 -9.14 -11.47 2.53
C ILE A 209 -9.45 -10.45 1.45
N LEU A 210 -9.93 -9.29 1.87
CA LEU A 210 -10.34 -8.19 1.02
C LEU A 210 -9.31 -7.07 1.12
N ALA A 211 -8.64 -6.79 0.02
CA ALA A 211 -7.63 -5.74 -0.07
C ALA A 211 -8.02 -4.72 -1.14
N PRO A 212 -7.90 -3.41 -0.88
CA PRO A 212 -8.02 -2.42 -1.95
C PRO A 212 -6.92 -2.60 -2.97
N GLN A 213 -7.23 -2.39 -4.25
CA GLN A 213 -6.22 -2.40 -5.31
C GLN A 213 -5.23 -1.25 -5.10
N LEU A 214 -3.93 -1.59 -5.07
CA LEU A 214 -2.84 -0.63 -4.82
C LEU A 214 -2.26 -0.02 -6.09
N GLU A 215 -2.68 -0.46 -7.27
CA GLU A 215 -2.09 -0.05 -8.55
C GLU A 215 -2.05 1.47 -8.74
N LYS A 216 -3.14 2.18 -8.38
CA LYS A 216 -3.18 3.65 -8.46
C LYS A 216 -2.15 4.32 -7.55
N ILE A 217 -1.95 3.78 -6.35
CA ILE A 217 -0.96 4.30 -5.39
C ILE A 217 0.46 4.04 -5.92
N LEU A 218 0.72 2.84 -6.42
CA LEU A 218 2.03 2.48 -6.96
C LEU A 218 2.39 3.29 -8.21
N GLN A 219 1.43 3.56 -9.10
CA GLN A 219 1.62 4.43 -10.27
C GLN A 219 2.00 5.85 -9.86
N MET A 220 1.41 6.40 -8.79
CA MET A 220 1.74 7.73 -8.27
C MET A 220 3.11 7.78 -7.59
N ILE A 221 3.59 6.70 -7.00
CA ILE A 221 4.91 6.63 -6.34
C ILE A 221 6.03 6.42 -7.37
N GLY A 222 5.75 5.68 -8.45
CA GLY A 222 6.74 5.28 -9.47
C GLY A 222 6.93 6.29 -10.62
N SER A 223 6.13 7.35 -10.69
CA SER A 223 6.24 8.46 -11.66
C SER A 223 6.89 9.68 -11.00
#